data_c676722e7276d9c926b10d762ba43be2
#
_entry.id   c676722e7276d9c926b10d762ba43be2
#
_cell.length_a   1.000
_cell.length_b   1.000
_cell.length_c   1.000
_cell.angle_alpha   90.00
_cell.angle_beta   90.00
_cell.angle_gamma   90.00
#
_symmetry.space_group_name_H-M   'P 1'
#
loop_
_entity.id
_entity.type
_entity.pdbx_description
1 polymer ?
#
loop_
_entity_poly.entity_id
_entity_poly.type
_entity_poly.pdbx_seq_one_letter_code
_entity_poly.pdbx_strand_id
1 'polypeptide(L)'
;MSVSHELMGGQLHVYRRENSRFWQCAAFLKGRNHRISTKEESLAQAKEFAEDWFLELRGKVRRGEIRGGGVTFDKAAEQFLKEFVALTAGERSPIYVQGHQDRLRVHLRPFFGKKELTEITPGMVQDYRIHRMTSRKHPQTGEPMRPARNTLHQEIVCLRQVLKCANRHGWLAYLPDLSAPFRASGKVSHRGWFSLEEYNQLWRATQRRAKTPPKPRWRRSCEQLHDYVLFMANTGLRPDEAARLQFRDVTVVNDEATQERILEIEVRGKRGTGYCKSMPGAVIPFERLRSRLRPVVEEDENGEEPTGRSESESAQLVKPKPTDLLFDRSHRELLKTVLEEEKLKFDREGNRRTAYSLRHTYICLRLMEGADIYQIAKNCRTSVEMIEKYYAIHLKNTLDAAAINVRKSKAKKATRLTQKEK
;
A
#
# COMPACT_ATOMS: atom_id res chain seq x y z
N MET A 1 9.00 -39.49 -49.37
CA MET A 1 8.01 -38.41 -49.57
C MET A 1 6.86 -38.60 -48.61
N SER A 2 6.57 -37.66 -47.74
CA SER A 2 5.44 -37.73 -46.81
C SER A 2 4.14 -37.70 -47.64
N VAL A 3 3.34 -38.74 -47.56
CA VAL A 3 2.02 -38.78 -48.19
C VAL A 3 1.11 -37.83 -47.49
N SER A 4 0.59 -36.81 -48.18
CA SER A 4 -0.35 -35.80 -47.63
C SER A 4 -1.63 -35.80 -48.45
N HIS A 5 -2.77 -35.75 -47.77
CA HIS A 5 -4.11 -35.67 -48.36
C HIS A 5 -4.76 -34.38 -47.93
N GLU A 6 -5.35 -33.65 -48.87
CA GLU A 6 -6.10 -32.42 -48.61
C GLU A 6 -7.59 -32.71 -48.55
N LEU A 7 -8.26 -32.16 -47.52
CA LEU A 7 -9.70 -32.25 -47.31
C LEU A 7 -10.30 -30.86 -47.07
N MET A 8 -11.62 -30.74 -47.14
CA MET A 8 -12.35 -29.51 -46.91
C MET A 8 -11.84 -28.31 -47.73
N GLY A 9 -11.54 -28.51 -49.03
CA GLY A 9 -11.08 -27.47 -49.89
C GLY A 9 -9.67 -26.93 -49.55
N GLY A 10 -8.77 -27.80 -49.07
CA GLY A 10 -7.40 -27.43 -48.72
C GLY A 10 -7.22 -26.84 -47.32
N GLN A 11 -8.32 -26.76 -46.51
CA GLN A 11 -8.25 -26.22 -45.17
C GLN A 11 -7.82 -27.24 -44.10
N LEU A 12 -7.90 -28.54 -44.44
CA LEU A 12 -7.55 -29.67 -43.58
C LEU A 12 -6.59 -30.59 -44.30
N HIS A 13 -5.46 -30.88 -43.67
CA HIS A 13 -4.43 -31.78 -44.23
C HIS A 13 -4.32 -33.01 -43.34
N VAL A 14 -4.32 -34.19 -43.96
CA VAL A 14 -4.05 -35.48 -43.29
C VAL A 14 -2.75 -36.02 -43.88
N TYR A 15 -1.73 -36.24 -43.06
CA TYR A 15 -0.41 -36.65 -43.50
C TYR A 15 0.21 -37.69 -42.55
N ARG A 16 1.12 -38.48 -43.08
CA ARG A 16 1.85 -39.49 -42.30
C ARG A 16 3.32 -39.09 -42.22
N ARG A 17 3.88 -39.10 -41.04
CA ARG A 17 5.31 -38.87 -40.78
C ARG A 17 6.06 -40.18 -41.00
N GLU A 18 7.28 -40.14 -41.54
CA GLU A 18 8.12 -41.31 -41.83
C GLU A 18 8.34 -42.19 -40.59
N ASN A 19 8.41 -41.60 -39.39
CA ASN A 19 8.65 -42.33 -38.13
C ASN A 19 7.36 -42.55 -37.30
N SER A 20 6.18 -42.52 -37.91
CA SER A 20 4.91 -42.73 -37.20
C SER A 20 3.99 -43.71 -37.88
N ARG A 21 3.47 -44.69 -37.16
CA ARG A 21 2.44 -45.58 -37.64
C ARG A 21 1.07 -44.92 -37.78
N PHE A 22 0.86 -43.80 -37.04
CA PHE A 22 -0.41 -43.11 -37.04
C PHE A 22 -0.41 -41.92 -37.96
N TRP A 23 -1.56 -41.64 -38.59
CA TRP A 23 -1.82 -40.46 -39.34
C TRP A 23 -1.92 -39.22 -38.43
N GLN A 24 -1.53 -38.07 -38.94
CA GLN A 24 -1.63 -36.78 -38.29
C GLN A 24 -2.58 -35.91 -39.10
N CYS A 25 -3.33 -35.04 -38.45
CA CYS A 25 -4.09 -34.00 -39.17
C CYS A 25 -3.66 -32.59 -38.74
N ALA A 26 -3.76 -31.67 -39.68
CA ALA A 26 -3.43 -30.26 -39.47
C ALA A 26 -4.45 -29.37 -40.20
N ALA A 27 -4.88 -28.31 -39.51
CA ALA A 27 -5.75 -27.29 -40.09
C ALA A 27 -5.25 -25.90 -39.73
N PHE A 28 -5.27 -24.98 -40.69
CA PHE A 28 -4.92 -23.58 -40.43
C PHE A 28 -6.18 -22.76 -40.22
N LEU A 29 -6.39 -22.32 -38.96
CA LEU A 29 -7.56 -21.53 -38.58
C LEU A 29 -7.13 -20.33 -37.75
N LYS A 30 -7.69 -19.16 -38.05
CA LYS A 30 -7.44 -17.91 -37.32
C LYS A 30 -5.97 -17.57 -37.13
N GLY A 31 -5.14 -17.78 -38.18
CA GLY A 31 -3.71 -17.44 -38.16
C GLY A 31 -2.81 -18.45 -37.44
N ARG A 32 -3.33 -19.61 -37.03
CA ARG A 32 -2.59 -20.67 -36.34
C ARG A 32 -2.78 -22.01 -37.01
N ASN A 33 -1.71 -22.81 -36.96
CA ASN A 33 -1.74 -24.19 -37.43
C ASN A 33 -2.04 -25.12 -36.25
N HIS A 34 -3.23 -25.72 -36.25
CA HIS A 34 -3.67 -26.71 -35.29
C HIS A 34 -3.29 -28.09 -35.80
N ARG A 35 -2.68 -28.92 -34.95
CA ARG A 35 -2.20 -30.26 -35.31
C ARG A 35 -2.55 -31.25 -34.20
N ILE A 36 -3.00 -32.46 -34.63
CA ILE A 36 -3.29 -33.55 -33.70
C ILE A 36 -2.96 -34.87 -34.37
N SER A 37 -2.62 -35.89 -33.58
CA SER A 37 -2.56 -37.30 -34.04
C SER A 37 -3.94 -37.86 -34.09
N THR A 38 -4.32 -38.52 -35.19
CA THR A 38 -5.61 -39.20 -35.31
C THR A 38 -5.63 -40.49 -34.48
N LYS A 39 -4.44 -41.02 -34.14
CA LYS A 39 -4.24 -42.36 -33.53
C LYS A 39 -4.77 -43.52 -34.41
N GLU A 40 -5.05 -43.24 -35.68
CA GLU A 40 -5.54 -44.20 -36.65
C GLU A 40 -4.41 -44.60 -37.62
N GLU A 41 -4.35 -45.89 -37.93
CA GLU A 41 -3.43 -46.46 -38.93
C GLU A 41 -4.06 -46.51 -40.31
N SER A 42 -5.40 -46.67 -40.36
CA SER A 42 -6.18 -46.61 -41.60
C SER A 42 -6.38 -45.17 -42.07
N LEU A 43 -6.07 -44.92 -43.35
CA LEU A 43 -6.29 -43.62 -43.98
C LEU A 43 -7.77 -43.22 -43.98
N ALA A 44 -8.70 -44.16 -44.16
CA ALA A 44 -10.13 -43.90 -44.21
C ALA A 44 -10.62 -43.39 -42.86
N GLN A 45 -10.28 -44.11 -41.78
CA GLN A 45 -10.62 -43.71 -40.41
C GLN A 45 -9.93 -42.41 -39.98
N ALA A 46 -8.67 -42.21 -40.39
CA ALA A 46 -7.94 -40.95 -40.14
C ALA A 46 -8.58 -39.76 -40.82
N LYS A 47 -9.16 -39.91 -42.02
CA LYS A 47 -9.91 -38.83 -42.68
C LYS A 47 -11.20 -38.49 -41.97
N GLU A 48 -11.97 -39.47 -41.55
CA GLU A 48 -13.20 -39.33 -40.81
C GLU A 48 -12.93 -38.60 -39.47
N PHE A 49 -11.97 -39.07 -38.70
CA PHE A 49 -11.53 -38.39 -37.45
C PHE A 49 -11.11 -36.92 -37.74
N ALA A 50 -10.34 -36.68 -38.78
CA ALA A 50 -9.84 -35.34 -39.09
C ALA A 50 -10.98 -34.39 -39.47
N GLU A 51 -12.00 -34.85 -40.20
CA GLU A 51 -13.21 -34.07 -40.54
C GLU A 51 -14.00 -33.71 -39.29
N ASP A 52 -14.28 -34.66 -38.40
CA ASP A 52 -14.98 -34.41 -37.12
C ASP A 52 -14.19 -33.42 -36.25
N TRP A 53 -12.89 -33.65 -36.11
CA TRP A 53 -12.04 -32.75 -35.37
C TRP A 53 -12.01 -31.33 -35.96
N PHE A 54 -12.00 -31.19 -37.28
CA PHE A 54 -12.02 -29.90 -37.97
C PHE A 54 -13.34 -29.15 -37.75
N LEU A 55 -14.47 -29.87 -37.79
CA LEU A 55 -15.80 -29.31 -37.50
C LEU A 55 -15.90 -28.85 -36.06
N GLU A 56 -15.39 -29.64 -35.12
CA GLU A 56 -15.32 -29.25 -33.70
C GLU A 56 -14.44 -27.98 -33.54
N LEU A 57 -13.27 -27.95 -34.20
CA LEU A 57 -12.37 -26.81 -34.15
C LEU A 57 -13.03 -25.54 -34.71
N ARG A 58 -13.79 -25.64 -35.83
CA ARG A 58 -14.60 -24.55 -36.37
C ARG A 58 -15.72 -24.12 -35.43
N GLY A 59 -16.36 -25.08 -34.74
CA GLY A 59 -17.34 -24.80 -33.69
C GLY A 59 -16.76 -23.98 -32.56
N LYS A 60 -15.57 -24.36 -32.07
CA LYS A 60 -14.80 -23.60 -31.07
C LYS A 60 -14.45 -22.18 -31.56
N VAL A 61 -14.09 -22.02 -32.81
CA VAL A 61 -13.84 -20.71 -33.44
C VAL A 61 -15.10 -19.86 -33.45
N ARG A 62 -16.26 -20.43 -33.87
CA ARG A 62 -17.55 -19.71 -33.87
C ARG A 62 -18.03 -19.28 -32.51
N ARG A 63 -17.83 -20.12 -31.50
CA ARG A 63 -18.13 -19.80 -30.08
C ARG A 63 -17.13 -18.81 -29.46
N GLY A 64 -16.07 -18.41 -30.19
CA GLY A 64 -15.05 -17.49 -29.71
C GLY A 64 -14.04 -18.13 -28.75
N GLU A 65 -14.04 -19.46 -28.61
CA GLU A 65 -13.09 -20.23 -27.77
C GLU A 65 -11.69 -20.26 -28.38
N ILE A 66 -11.61 -20.26 -29.73
CA ILE A 66 -10.36 -20.16 -30.50
C ILE A 66 -10.35 -18.83 -31.24
N ARG A 67 -9.59 -17.89 -30.74
CA ARG A 67 -9.31 -16.60 -31.43
C ARG A 67 -7.94 -16.67 -32.05
N GLY A 68 -7.82 -16.27 -33.32
CA GLY A 68 -6.54 -16.20 -34.02
C GLY A 68 -5.62 -15.16 -33.41
N GLY A 69 -4.33 -15.50 -33.22
CA GLY A 69 -3.30 -14.59 -32.74
C GLY A 69 -3.70 -13.84 -31.49
N GLY A 70 -3.90 -14.55 -30.36
CA GLY A 70 -4.41 -13.94 -29.14
C GLY A 70 -3.53 -12.77 -28.69
N VAL A 71 -4.18 -11.70 -28.24
CA VAL A 71 -3.47 -10.56 -27.66
C VAL A 71 -2.71 -11.03 -26.42
N THR A 72 -1.41 -10.77 -26.37
CA THR A 72 -0.59 -11.10 -25.21
C THR A 72 -0.88 -10.15 -24.05
N PHE A 73 -0.53 -10.59 -22.85
CA PHE A 73 -0.64 -9.73 -21.66
C PHE A 73 0.22 -8.46 -21.80
N ASP A 74 1.41 -8.54 -22.39
CA ASP A 74 2.27 -7.37 -22.62
C ASP A 74 1.56 -6.30 -23.44
N LYS A 75 0.92 -6.68 -24.56
CA LYS A 75 0.16 -5.75 -25.39
C LYS A 75 -1.02 -5.12 -24.63
N ALA A 76 -1.72 -5.93 -23.84
CA ALA A 76 -2.82 -5.42 -23.02
C ALA A 76 -2.33 -4.49 -21.90
N ALA A 77 -1.18 -4.78 -21.30
CA ALA A 77 -0.57 -3.94 -20.27
C ALA A 77 -0.08 -2.59 -20.83
N GLU A 78 0.45 -2.57 -22.05
CA GLU A 78 0.83 -1.32 -22.73
C GLU A 78 -0.37 -0.45 -23.04
N GLN A 79 -1.44 -1.02 -23.59
CA GLN A 79 -2.68 -0.30 -23.83
C GLN A 79 -3.29 0.22 -22.54
N PHE A 80 -3.33 -0.61 -21.48
CA PHE A 80 -3.80 -0.19 -20.16
C PHE A 80 -3.00 1.00 -19.62
N LEU A 81 -1.67 0.95 -19.69
CA LEU A 81 -0.83 2.06 -19.20
C LEU A 81 -1.08 3.34 -19.98
N LYS A 82 -1.20 3.26 -21.32
CA LYS A 82 -1.51 4.41 -22.18
C LYS A 82 -2.82 5.08 -21.76
N GLU A 83 -3.89 4.30 -21.60
CA GLU A 83 -5.19 4.80 -21.16
C GLU A 83 -5.14 5.33 -19.71
N PHE A 84 -4.50 4.56 -18.82
CA PHE A 84 -4.46 4.88 -17.39
C PHE A 84 -3.75 6.19 -17.14
N VAL A 85 -2.60 6.44 -17.77
CA VAL A 85 -1.87 7.71 -17.62
C VAL A 85 -2.70 8.88 -18.18
N ALA A 86 -3.30 8.72 -19.35
CA ALA A 86 -4.10 9.78 -19.97
C ALA A 86 -5.36 10.12 -19.15
N LEU A 87 -6.09 9.11 -18.68
CA LEU A 87 -7.36 9.30 -17.98
C LEU A 87 -7.19 9.70 -16.50
N THR A 88 -6.01 9.48 -15.91
CA THR A 88 -5.75 9.83 -14.50
C THR A 88 -4.90 11.10 -14.34
N ALA A 89 -4.52 11.75 -15.44
CA ALA A 89 -3.76 12.99 -15.41
C ALA A 89 -4.52 14.07 -14.64
N GLY A 90 -3.87 14.68 -13.66
CA GLY A 90 -4.46 15.69 -12.78
C GLY A 90 -5.37 15.16 -11.65
N GLU A 91 -5.91 13.94 -11.76
CA GLU A 91 -6.81 13.36 -10.74
C GLU A 91 -6.10 12.43 -9.74
N ARG A 92 -5.08 11.74 -10.18
CA ARG A 92 -4.32 10.79 -9.37
C ARG A 92 -2.90 11.28 -9.13
N SER A 93 -2.38 10.99 -7.93
CA SER A 93 -1.00 11.35 -7.63
C SER A 93 -0.01 10.60 -8.54
N PRO A 94 1.10 11.25 -8.97
CA PRO A 94 2.14 10.59 -9.78
C PRO A 94 2.65 9.28 -9.17
N ILE A 95 2.80 9.25 -7.84
CA ILE A 95 3.24 8.06 -7.08
C ILE A 95 2.26 6.89 -7.25
N TYR A 96 0.96 7.16 -7.34
CA TYR A 96 -0.05 6.11 -7.56
C TYR A 96 0.09 5.51 -8.98
N VAL A 97 0.27 6.36 -9.98
CA VAL A 97 0.48 5.94 -11.37
C VAL A 97 1.78 5.15 -11.49
N GLN A 98 2.87 5.68 -10.96
CA GLN A 98 4.17 5.00 -10.90
C GLN A 98 4.08 3.62 -10.24
N GLY A 99 3.30 3.52 -9.16
CA GLY A 99 3.06 2.24 -8.49
C GLY A 99 2.42 1.17 -9.39
N HIS A 100 1.56 1.54 -10.35
CA HIS A 100 1.03 0.61 -11.36
C HIS A 100 2.09 0.23 -12.40
N GLN A 101 2.87 1.20 -12.88
CA GLN A 101 3.98 0.96 -13.82
C GLN A 101 5.00 0.00 -13.22
N ASP A 102 5.40 0.21 -11.96
CA ASP A 102 6.39 -0.65 -11.28
C ASP A 102 5.87 -2.07 -11.06
N ARG A 103 4.60 -2.25 -10.64
CA ARG A 103 3.99 -3.58 -10.48
C ARG A 103 3.95 -4.34 -11.81
N LEU A 104 3.61 -3.66 -12.89
CA LEU A 104 3.64 -4.26 -14.23
C LEU A 104 5.07 -4.62 -14.61
N ARG A 105 6.00 -3.68 -14.57
CA ARG A 105 7.40 -3.87 -14.99
C ARG A 105 8.13 -4.94 -14.20
N VAL A 106 8.01 -4.90 -12.87
CA VAL A 106 8.83 -5.73 -11.98
C VAL A 106 8.23 -7.12 -11.71
N HIS A 107 6.89 -7.23 -11.73
CA HIS A 107 6.22 -8.45 -11.26
C HIS A 107 5.30 -9.10 -12.28
N LEU A 108 4.39 -8.35 -12.90
CA LEU A 108 3.35 -8.95 -13.72
C LEU A 108 3.83 -9.31 -15.13
N ARG A 109 4.54 -8.40 -15.80
CA ARG A 109 5.07 -8.67 -17.15
C ARG A 109 6.12 -9.80 -17.20
N PRO A 110 7.04 -9.94 -16.25
CA PRO A 110 7.94 -11.08 -16.20
C PRO A 110 7.24 -12.44 -16.13
N PHE A 111 6.07 -12.51 -15.48
CA PHE A 111 5.32 -13.76 -15.30
C PHE A 111 4.28 -14.00 -16.40
N PHE A 112 3.47 -12.98 -16.71
CA PHE A 112 2.35 -13.10 -17.63
C PHE A 112 2.64 -12.59 -19.05
N GLY A 113 3.66 -11.76 -19.25
CA GLY A 113 3.84 -10.91 -20.44
C GLY A 113 3.68 -11.63 -21.77
N LYS A 114 4.36 -12.77 -21.94
CA LYS A 114 4.33 -13.59 -23.15
C LYS A 114 3.09 -14.48 -23.30
N LYS A 115 2.26 -14.56 -22.25
CA LYS A 115 1.04 -15.37 -22.25
C LYS A 115 -0.07 -14.66 -23.02
N GLU A 116 -0.87 -15.43 -23.73
CA GLU A 116 -2.11 -14.91 -24.30
C GLU A 116 -3.12 -14.65 -23.20
N LEU A 117 -3.95 -13.63 -23.35
CA LEU A 117 -4.98 -13.27 -22.35
C LEU A 117 -5.92 -14.44 -22.04
N THR A 118 -6.19 -15.30 -23.03
CA THR A 118 -7.04 -16.49 -22.90
C THR A 118 -6.40 -17.61 -22.07
N GLU A 119 -5.07 -17.59 -21.91
CA GLU A 119 -4.34 -18.55 -21.08
C GLU A 119 -4.34 -18.13 -19.58
N ILE A 120 -4.70 -16.88 -19.27
CA ILE A 120 -4.71 -16.37 -17.89
C ILE A 120 -5.95 -16.90 -17.17
N THR A 121 -5.85 -18.11 -16.65
CA THR A 121 -6.89 -18.78 -15.89
C THR A 121 -6.81 -18.45 -14.40
N PRO A 122 -7.86 -18.72 -13.60
CA PRO A 122 -7.79 -18.65 -12.13
C PRO A 122 -6.64 -19.47 -11.54
N GLY A 123 -6.36 -20.66 -12.12
CA GLY A 123 -5.22 -21.51 -11.73
C GLY A 123 -3.88 -20.81 -11.94
N MET A 124 -3.65 -20.22 -13.13
CA MET A 124 -2.43 -19.47 -13.40
C MET A 124 -2.23 -18.27 -12.47
N VAL A 125 -3.32 -17.61 -12.04
CA VAL A 125 -3.24 -16.52 -11.05
C VAL A 125 -2.83 -17.08 -9.68
N GLN A 126 -3.25 -18.30 -9.35
CA GLN A 126 -2.80 -18.97 -8.13
C GLN A 126 -1.32 -19.36 -8.21
N ASP A 127 -0.85 -19.86 -9.36
CA ASP A 127 0.58 -20.14 -9.61
C ASP A 127 1.42 -18.87 -9.46
N TYR A 128 0.91 -17.73 -9.93
CA TYR A 128 1.56 -16.42 -9.71
C TYR A 128 1.69 -16.10 -8.21
N ARG A 129 0.64 -16.32 -7.42
CA ARG A 129 0.72 -16.10 -5.95
C ARG A 129 1.77 -17.00 -5.31
N ILE A 130 1.80 -18.27 -5.68
CA ILE A 130 2.81 -19.23 -5.18
C ILE A 130 4.20 -18.78 -5.59
N HIS A 131 4.40 -18.43 -6.86
CA HIS A 131 5.66 -17.89 -7.37
C HIS A 131 6.13 -16.69 -6.56
N ARG A 132 5.24 -15.72 -6.26
CA ARG A 132 5.58 -14.53 -5.47
C ARG A 132 5.96 -14.86 -4.02
N MET A 133 5.40 -15.92 -3.45
CA MET A 133 5.69 -16.35 -2.08
C MET A 133 6.99 -17.14 -1.96
N THR A 134 7.50 -17.73 -3.05
CA THR A 134 8.62 -18.68 -3.02
C THR A 134 9.85 -18.23 -3.80
N SER A 135 9.69 -17.37 -4.84
CA SER A 135 10.77 -17.06 -5.78
C SER A 135 11.87 -16.17 -5.21
N ARG A 136 11.55 -15.29 -4.26
CA ARG A 136 12.54 -14.38 -3.66
C ARG A 136 13.07 -14.95 -2.36
N LYS A 137 14.39 -15.09 -2.26
CA LYS A 137 15.08 -15.56 -1.06
C LYS A 137 15.84 -14.41 -0.37
N HIS A 138 15.94 -14.48 0.95
CA HIS A 138 16.75 -13.54 1.72
C HIS A 138 18.23 -13.78 1.42
N PRO A 139 19.02 -12.74 1.12
CA PRO A 139 20.41 -12.91 0.66
C PRO A 139 21.31 -13.64 1.67
N GLN A 140 21.07 -13.46 2.97
CA GLN A 140 21.89 -14.02 4.05
C GLN A 140 21.35 -15.32 4.63
N THR A 141 20.01 -15.47 4.75
CA THR A 141 19.41 -16.65 5.41
C THR A 141 18.93 -17.71 4.45
N GLY A 142 18.78 -17.39 3.14
CA GLY A 142 18.23 -18.29 2.12
C GLY A 142 16.73 -18.55 2.24
N GLU A 143 16.07 -18.03 3.28
CA GLU A 143 14.64 -18.21 3.49
C GLU A 143 13.78 -17.42 2.49
N PRO A 144 12.58 -17.90 2.14
CA PRO A 144 11.68 -17.19 1.24
C PRO A 144 11.26 -15.82 1.80
N MET A 145 11.59 -14.74 1.07
CA MET A 145 11.09 -13.39 1.37
C MET A 145 9.67 -13.22 0.85
N ARG A 146 8.71 -13.52 1.67
CA ARG A 146 7.30 -13.40 1.32
C ARG A 146 6.88 -11.93 1.22
N PRO A 147 6.21 -11.51 0.13
CA PRO A 147 5.65 -10.17 0.06
C PRO A 147 4.58 -9.97 1.12
N ALA A 148 4.45 -8.74 1.63
CA ALA A 148 3.34 -8.40 2.49
C ALA A 148 2.01 -8.67 1.75
N ARG A 149 0.99 -9.13 2.49
CA ARG A 149 -0.32 -9.46 1.93
C ARG A 149 -0.92 -8.34 1.10
N ASN A 150 -0.82 -7.09 1.58
CA ASN A 150 -1.31 -5.93 0.85
C ASN A 150 -0.54 -5.70 -0.46
N THR A 151 0.77 -5.99 -0.49
CA THR A 151 1.58 -5.90 -1.71
C THR A 151 1.06 -6.84 -2.77
N LEU A 152 0.87 -8.12 -2.42
CA LEU A 152 0.33 -9.12 -3.33
C LEU A 152 -1.10 -8.77 -3.78
N HIS A 153 -1.94 -8.27 -2.87
CA HIS A 153 -3.27 -7.78 -3.20
C HIS A 153 -3.23 -6.65 -4.24
N GLN A 154 -2.34 -5.66 -4.08
CA GLN A 154 -2.19 -4.57 -5.04
C GLN A 154 -1.68 -5.04 -6.42
N GLU A 155 -0.85 -6.08 -6.46
CA GLU A 155 -0.43 -6.71 -7.72
C GLU A 155 -1.64 -7.36 -8.44
N ILE A 156 -2.48 -8.09 -7.71
CA ILE A 156 -3.71 -8.68 -8.27
C ILE A 156 -4.74 -7.62 -8.68
N VAL A 157 -4.84 -6.51 -7.95
CA VAL A 157 -5.68 -5.36 -8.38
C VAL A 157 -5.18 -4.78 -9.70
N CYS A 158 -3.86 -4.62 -9.87
CA CYS A 158 -3.27 -4.15 -11.11
C CYS A 158 -3.53 -5.13 -12.27
N LEU A 159 -3.31 -6.45 -12.06
CA LEU A 159 -3.67 -7.50 -13.03
C LEU A 159 -5.12 -7.40 -13.47
N ARG A 160 -6.05 -7.26 -12.50
CA ARG A 160 -7.49 -7.12 -12.80
C ARG A 160 -7.79 -5.91 -13.66
N GLN A 161 -7.10 -4.79 -13.45
CA GLN A 161 -7.31 -3.59 -14.26
C GLN A 161 -6.86 -3.77 -15.71
N VAL A 162 -5.72 -4.44 -15.92
CA VAL A 162 -5.25 -4.80 -17.29
C VAL A 162 -6.26 -5.71 -17.99
N LEU A 163 -6.74 -6.76 -17.30
CA LEU A 163 -7.72 -7.68 -17.88
C LEU A 163 -9.08 -6.99 -18.14
N LYS A 164 -9.51 -6.04 -17.30
CA LYS A 164 -10.69 -5.21 -17.57
C LYS A 164 -10.49 -4.30 -18.79
N CYS A 165 -9.30 -3.73 -18.97
CA CYS A 165 -8.96 -2.98 -20.18
C CYS A 165 -9.06 -3.90 -21.43
N ALA A 166 -8.46 -5.07 -21.37
CA ALA A 166 -8.53 -6.05 -22.46
C ALA A 166 -9.97 -6.49 -22.78
N ASN A 167 -10.81 -6.65 -21.75
CA ASN A 167 -12.23 -6.97 -21.93
C ASN A 167 -12.99 -5.83 -22.64
N ARG A 168 -12.76 -4.56 -22.26
CA ARG A 168 -13.36 -3.40 -22.94
C ARG A 168 -12.96 -3.32 -24.42
N HIS A 169 -11.74 -3.71 -24.76
CA HIS A 169 -11.27 -3.78 -26.14
C HIS A 169 -11.71 -5.04 -26.90
N GLY A 170 -12.53 -5.90 -26.28
CA GLY A 170 -12.99 -7.14 -26.90
C GLY A 170 -11.90 -8.22 -27.07
N TRP A 171 -10.71 -8.02 -26.46
CA TRP A 171 -9.60 -8.98 -26.55
C TRP A 171 -9.77 -10.15 -25.58
N LEU A 172 -10.63 -10.01 -24.57
CA LEU A 172 -10.97 -11.02 -23.59
C LEU A 172 -12.50 -11.05 -23.41
N ALA A 173 -13.11 -12.20 -23.62
CA ALA A 173 -14.58 -12.32 -23.54
C ALA A 173 -15.09 -12.25 -22.10
N TYR A 174 -14.40 -12.93 -21.18
CA TYR A 174 -14.80 -13.03 -19.77
C TYR A 174 -13.59 -12.78 -18.88
N LEU A 175 -13.84 -12.13 -17.74
CA LEU A 175 -12.81 -11.94 -16.72
C LEU A 175 -12.64 -13.22 -15.90
N PRO A 176 -11.42 -13.75 -15.73
CA PRO A 176 -11.19 -14.87 -14.82
C PRO A 176 -11.45 -14.44 -13.36
N ASP A 177 -11.81 -15.42 -12.51
CA ASP A 177 -11.87 -15.17 -11.07
C ASP A 177 -10.46 -14.99 -10.51
N LEU A 178 -10.22 -13.80 -9.96
CA LEU A 178 -8.96 -13.42 -9.33
C LEU A 178 -9.04 -13.45 -7.79
N SER A 179 -10.08 -14.04 -7.23
CA SER A 179 -10.28 -14.12 -5.79
C SER A 179 -9.18 -14.96 -5.13
N ALA A 180 -8.85 -14.63 -3.90
CA ALA A 180 -7.97 -15.50 -3.12
C ALA A 180 -8.75 -16.74 -2.66
N PRO A 181 -8.17 -17.95 -2.77
CA PRO A 181 -8.86 -19.19 -2.41
C PRO A 181 -9.19 -19.29 -0.92
N PHE A 182 -8.42 -18.59 -0.10
CA PHE A 182 -8.60 -18.59 1.36
C PHE A 182 -8.85 -17.16 1.85
N ARG A 183 -9.87 -17.01 2.70
CA ARG A 183 -10.15 -15.74 3.37
C ARG A 183 -9.03 -15.41 4.35
N ALA A 184 -8.79 -14.11 4.54
CA ALA A 184 -7.91 -13.63 5.59
C ALA A 184 -8.47 -14.00 6.97
N SER A 185 -7.60 -14.39 7.88
CA SER A 185 -7.96 -14.30 9.30
C SER A 185 -8.25 -12.82 9.60
N GLY A 186 -9.40 -12.54 10.21
CA GLY A 186 -9.79 -11.17 10.60
C GLY A 186 -8.93 -10.56 11.71
N LYS A 187 -7.81 -11.19 12.08
CA LYS A 187 -6.94 -10.72 13.16
C LYS A 187 -6.40 -9.33 12.83
N VAL A 188 -6.86 -8.33 13.56
CA VAL A 188 -6.37 -6.95 13.50
C VAL A 188 -5.19 -6.87 14.45
N SER A 189 -4.00 -6.54 13.93
CA SER A 189 -2.84 -6.22 14.74
C SER A 189 -2.90 -4.73 15.08
N HIS A 190 -2.69 -4.37 16.34
CA HIS A 190 -2.49 -2.98 16.71
C HIS A 190 -1.21 -2.43 16.08
N ARG A 191 -1.11 -1.11 16.01
CA ARG A 191 0.05 -0.45 15.42
C ARG A 191 1.02 -0.04 16.52
N GLY A 192 2.30 -0.24 16.30
CA GLY A 192 3.34 0.14 17.26
C GLY A 192 3.27 1.64 17.60
N TRP A 193 3.05 1.95 18.86
CA TRP A 193 3.07 3.29 19.44
C TRP A 193 4.05 3.32 20.61
N PHE A 194 4.31 4.48 21.20
CA PHE A 194 5.21 4.64 22.34
C PHE A 194 4.37 4.87 23.61
N SER A 195 4.63 4.09 24.68
CA SER A 195 4.11 4.43 25.99
C SER A 195 4.65 5.80 26.43
N LEU A 196 4.13 6.37 27.52
CA LEU A 196 4.61 7.65 28.03
C LEU A 196 6.10 7.58 28.41
N GLU A 197 6.53 6.47 29.03
CA GLU A 197 7.92 6.22 29.40
C GLU A 197 8.82 6.10 28.16
N GLU A 198 8.40 5.32 27.17
CA GLU A 198 9.13 5.13 25.90
C GLU A 198 9.18 6.43 25.09
N TYR A 199 8.10 7.22 25.09
CA TYR A 199 8.11 8.54 24.45
C TYR A 199 9.08 9.49 25.16
N ASN A 200 9.11 9.51 26.50
CA ASN A 200 10.05 10.30 27.26
C ASN A 200 11.51 9.85 27.02
N GLN A 201 11.76 8.55 26.87
CA GLN A 201 13.06 8.02 26.48
C GLN A 201 13.48 8.56 25.10
N LEU A 202 12.59 8.45 24.08
CA LEU A 202 12.83 8.96 22.74
C LEU A 202 13.08 10.48 22.75
N TRP A 203 12.25 11.22 23.50
CA TRP A 203 12.42 12.66 23.65
C TRP A 203 13.81 13.03 24.20
N ARG A 204 14.23 12.38 25.30
CA ARG A 204 15.55 12.60 25.90
C ARG A 204 16.68 12.21 24.94
N ALA A 205 16.55 11.12 24.22
CA ALA A 205 17.55 10.66 23.27
C ALA A 205 17.72 11.67 22.13
N THR A 206 16.64 12.15 21.54
CA THR A 206 16.71 13.16 20.48
C THR A 206 17.23 14.50 21.01
N GLN A 207 16.89 14.89 22.25
CA GLN A 207 17.42 16.10 22.90
C GLN A 207 18.94 16.01 23.12
N ARG A 208 19.44 14.89 23.69
CA ARG A 208 20.87 14.67 23.84
C ARG A 208 21.59 14.79 22.51
N ARG A 209 21.04 14.15 21.48
CA ARG A 209 21.63 14.13 20.14
C ARG A 209 21.61 15.51 19.46
N ALA A 210 20.60 16.34 19.73
CA ALA A 210 20.54 17.73 19.28
C ALA A 210 21.59 18.61 19.96
N LYS A 211 21.82 18.41 21.28
CA LYS A 211 22.86 19.14 22.04
C LYS A 211 24.27 18.69 21.68
N THR A 212 24.49 17.40 21.55
CA THR A 212 25.80 16.77 21.28
C THR A 212 25.68 15.84 20.07
N PRO A 213 25.71 16.39 18.85
CA PRO A 213 25.58 15.57 17.65
C PRO A 213 26.83 14.70 17.45
N PRO A 214 26.71 13.46 16.94
CA PRO A 214 27.86 12.57 16.70
C PRO A 214 28.91 13.14 15.75
N LYS A 215 28.49 14.02 14.83
CA LYS A 215 29.35 14.77 13.92
C LYS A 215 28.84 16.20 13.81
N PRO A 216 29.72 17.24 13.79
CA PRO A 216 29.31 18.64 13.71
C PRO A 216 28.35 18.92 12.53
N ARG A 217 28.59 18.33 11.36
CA ARG A 217 27.74 18.44 10.16
C ARG A 217 26.31 17.91 10.35
N TRP A 218 26.05 17.09 11.37
CA TRP A 218 24.73 16.54 11.65
C TRP A 218 23.92 17.38 12.66
N ARG A 219 24.51 18.45 13.18
CA ARG A 219 23.87 19.32 14.19
C ARG A 219 22.46 19.71 13.78
N ARG A 220 22.32 20.34 12.60
CA ARG A 220 21.03 20.80 12.09
C ARG A 220 20.03 19.66 11.93
N SER A 221 20.45 18.52 11.38
CA SER A 221 19.58 17.35 11.21
C SER A 221 19.13 16.77 12.56
N CYS A 222 19.99 16.75 13.56
CA CYS A 222 19.67 16.29 14.91
C CYS A 222 18.71 17.22 15.64
N GLU A 223 18.94 18.53 15.54
CA GLU A 223 18.05 19.56 16.08
C GLU A 223 16.66 19.50 15.45
N GLN A 224 16.61 19.40 14.12
CA GLN A 224 15.35 19.31 13.39
C GLN A 224 14.60 17.99 13.68
N LEU A 225 15.32 16.87 13.85
CA LEU A 225 14.70 15.61 14.28
C LEU A 225 14.06 15.74 15.67
N HIS A 226 14.72 16.42 16.60
CA HIS A 226 14.16 16.63 17.93
C HIS A 226 12.86 17.45 17.86
N ASP A 227 12.87 18.54 17.10
CA ASP A 227 11.69 19.37 16.87
C ASP A 227 10.58 18.58 16.14
N TYR A 228 10.95 17.75 15.17
CA TYR A 228 10.01 16.86 14.45
C TYR A 228 9.32 15.86 15.37
N VAL A 229 10.06 15.20 16.26
CA VAL A 229 9.48 14.22 17.21
C VAL A 229 8.47 14.91 18.14
N LEU A 230 8.81 16.07 18.69
CA LEU A 230 7.91 16.85 19.54
C LEU A 230 6.68 17.33 18.77
N PHE A 231 6.89 17.92 17.60
CA PHE A 231 5.81 18.44 16.78
C PHE A 231 4.81 17.35 16.38
N MET A 232 5.31 16.21 15.90
CA MET A 232 4.46 15.09 15.45
C MET A 232 3.69 14.44 16.59
N ALA A 233 4.29 14.28 17.76
CA ALA A 233 3.64 13.70 18.93
C ALA A 233 2.59 14.65 19.57
N ASN A 234 2.62 15.94 19.25
CA ASN A 234 1.68 16.95 19.75
C ASN A 234 0.66 17.44 18.72
N THR A 235 0.74 17.00 17.46
CA THR A 235 -0.20 17.37 16.39
C THR A 235 -0.98 16.20 15.85
N GLY A 236 -0.44 14.99 15.96
CA GLY A 236 -1.03 13.79 15.37
C GLY A 236 -1.10 13.79 13.84
N LEU A 237 -0.35 14.66 13.14
CA LEU A 237 -0.28 14.71 11.68
C LEU A 237 0.25 13.41 11.08
N ARG A 238 -0.10 13.14 9.82
CA ARG A 238 0.57 12.08 9.08
C ARG A 238 1.96 12.55 8.64
N PRO A 239 2.97 11.66 8.59
CA PRO A 239 4.31 12.06 8.14
C PRO A 239 4.36 12.71 6.76
N ASP A 240 3.51 12.28 5.83
CA ASP A 240 3.40 12.86 4.49
C ASP A 240 2.71 14.24 4.47
N GLU A 241 1.87 14.53 5.45
CA GLU A 241 1.27 15.86 5.64
C GLU A 241 2.31 16.82 6.21
N ALA A 242 3.05 16.40 7.24
CA ALA A 242 4.13 17.19 7.81
C ALA A 242 5.25 17.49 6.80
N ALA A 243 5.55 16.57 5.89
CA ALA A 243 6.55 16.76 4.84
C ALA A 243 6.17 17.85 3.81
N ARG A 244 4.88 18.20 3.70
CA ARG A 244 4.40 19.25 2.79
C ARG A 244 4.00 20.55 3.49
N LEU A 245 4.14 20.58 4.82
CA LEU A 245 3.73 21.70 5.62
C LEU A 245 4.69 22.89 5.45
N GLN A 246 4.18 24.06 5.13
CA GLN A 246 4.91 25.30 5.00
C GLN A 246 4.75 26.17 6.26
N PHE A 247 5.66 27.12 6.49
CA PHE A 247 5.53 28.01 7.64
C PHE A 247 4.25 28.85 7.61
N ARG A 248 3.76 29.24 6.44
CA ARG A 248 2.50 29.98 6.28
C ARG A 248 1.25 29.18 6.66
N ASP A 249 1.35 27.87 6.72
CA ASP A 249 0.24 26.97 7.03
C ASP A 249 0.04 26.82 8.55
N VAL A 250 0.91 27.43 9.39
CA VAL A 250 0.91 27.26 10.84
C VAL A 250 0.82 28.62 11.54
N THR A 251 -0.21 28.79 12.34
CA THR A 251 -0.43 30.00 13.14
C THR A 251 -0.42 29.65 14.63
N VAL A 252 0.28 30.45 15.43
CA VAL A 252 0.23 30.34 16.90
C VAL A 252 -0.97 31.14 17.40
N VAL A 253 -1.86 30.50 18.12
CA VAL A 253 -3.07 31.11 18.70
C VAL A 253 -3.18 30.84 20.20
N ASN A 254 -3.87 31.71 20.92
CA ASN A 254 -4.35 31.44 22.26
C ASN A 254 -5.75 30.84 22.16
N ASP A 255 -5.92 29.58 22.58
CA ASP A 255 -7.22 28.92 22.52
C ASP A 255 -8.14 29.48 23.62
N GLU A 256 -9.31 29.96 23.23
CA GLU A 256 -10.24 30.64 24.18
C GLU A 256 -10.79 29.67 25.23
N ALA A 257 -10.95 28.39 24.88
CA ALA A 257 -11.51 27.38 25.77
C ALA A 257 -10.52 26.89 26.85
N THR A 258 -9.26 26.71 26.46
CA THR A 258 -8.23 26.15 27.37
C THR A 258 -7.31 27.22 27.94
N GLN A 259 -7.32 28.45 27.40
CA GLN A 259 -6.38 29.54 27.72
C GLN A 259 -4.91 29.17 27.45
N GLU A 260 -4.67 28.16 26.62
CA GLU A 260 -3.34 27.67 26.27
C GLU A 260 -2.91 28.18 24.89
N ARG A 261 -1.60 28.34 24.71
CA ARG A 261 -1.02 28.61 23.40
C ARG A 261 -0.91 27.31 22.61
N ILE A 262 -1.52 27.28 21.45
CA ILE A 262 -1.54 26.12 20.55
C ILE A 262 -1.22 26.54 19.11
N LEU A 263 -1.08 25.56 18.23
CA LEU A 263 -0.96 25.80 16.79
C LEU A 263 -2.27 25.47 16.09
N GLU A 264 -2.75 26.40 15.26
CA GLU A 264 -3.72 26.10 14.21
C GLU A 264 -2.97 25.83 12.91
N ILE A 265 -3.23 24.69 12.31
CA ILE A 265 -2.47 24.15 11.19
C ILE A 265 -3.42 23.88 10.03
N GLU A 266 -3.21 24.54 8.90
CA GLU A 266 -3.85 24.20 7.64
C GLU A 266 -3.13 23.03 7.00
N VAL A 267 -3.82 21.91 6.79
CA VAL A 267 -3.21 20.68 6.32
C VAL A 267 -3.74 20.30 4.96
N ARG A 268 -2.86 20.21 3.98
CA ARG A 268 -3.16 19.72 2.63
C ARG A 268 -2.76 18.26 2.50
N GLY A 269 -3.72 17.41 2.24
CA GLY A 269 -3.49 15.97 2.19
C GLY A 269 -4.35 15.24 1.17
N LYS A 270 -4.33 13.92 1.22
CA LYS A 270 -5.07 13.03 0.31
C LYS A 270 -6.60 13.31 0.25
N ARG A 271 -7.15 13.95 1.30
CA ARG A 271 -8.59 14.28 1.41
C ARG A 271 -8.86 15.77 1.21
N GLY A 272 -7.97 16.49 0.54
CA GLY A 272 -8.06 17.93 0.36
C GLY A 272 -7.48 18.71 1.54
N THR A 273 -7.87 19.97 1.68
CA THR A 273 -7.48 20.88 2.76
C THR A 273 -8.32 20.64 4.01
N GLY A 274 -7.71 20.72 5.16
CA GLY A 274 -8.38 20.62 6.47
C GLY A 274 -7.53 21.27 7.55
N TYR A 275 -8.06 21.36 8.76
CA TYR A 275 -7.40 21.99 9.89
C TYR A 275 -7.07 20.97 10.99
N CYS A 276 -6.01 21.29 11.74
CA CYS A 276 -5.59 20.55 12.92
C CYS A 276 -5.22 21.55 14.01
N LYS A 277 -5.69 21.32 15.24
CA LYS A 277 -5.23 22.02 16.44
C LYS A 277 -4.20 21.16 17.15
N SER A 278 -3.10 21.76 17.58
CA SER A 278 -2.06 21.03 18.32
C SER A 278 -2.33 21.00 19.81
N MET A 279 -1.57 20.17 20.51
CA MET A 279 -1.30 20.35 21.95
C MET A 279 -0.30 21.49 22.14
N PRO A 280 -0.24 22.13 23.35
CA PRO A 280 0.70 23.20 23.66
C PRO A 280 2.17 22.83 23.40
N GLY A 281 2.51 21.56 23.59
CA GLY A 281 3.86 21.03 23.37
C GLY A 281 4.41 21.16 21.96
N ALA A 282 3.58 21.52 20.95
CA ALA A 282 4.03 21.75 19.58
C ALA A 282 4.51 23.19 19.35
N VAL A 283 4.19 24.15 20.21
CA VAL A 283 4.48 25.58 19.99
C VAL A 283 5.98 25.85 20.03
N ILE A 284 6.67 25.38 21.06
CA ILE A 284 8.12 25.60 21.21
C ILE A 284 8.92 25.04 20.04
N PRO A 285 8.74 23.75 19.59
CA PRO A 285 9.45 23.24 18.44
C PRO A 285 9.15 24.05 17.15
N PHE A 286 7.90 24.49 16.95
CA PHE A 286 7.57 25.37 15.82
C PHE A 286 8.31 26.71 15.87
N GLU A 287 8.35 27.38 17.02
CA GLU A 287 9.05 28.67 17.18
C GLU A 287 10.57 28.50 16.96
N ARG A 288 11.17 27.39 17.44
CA ARG A 288 12.58 27.06 17.14
C ARG A 288 12.83 26.88 15.65
N LEU A 289 11.94 26.15 14.95
CA LEU A 289 12.04 25.95 13.50
C LEU A 289 11.92 27.26 12.74
N ARG A 290 11.00 28.16 13.15
CA ARG A 290 10.78 29.48 12.54
C ARG A 290 11.95 30.45 12.75
N SER A 291 12.63 30.36 13.89
CA SER A 291 13.78 31.24 14.21
C SER A 291 15.12 30.69 13.69
N ARG A 292 15.20 29.38 13.37
CA ARG A 292 16.44 28.74 12.94
C ARG A 292 16.81 29.18 11.54
N LEU A 293 18.02 29.70 11.39
CA LEU A 293 18.60 30.06 10.10
C LEU A 293 18.82 28.82 9.23
N ARG A 294 18.62 28.98 7.93
CA ARG A 294 18.79 27.94 6.90
C ARG A 294 19.82 28.37 5.86
N PRO A 295 20.64 27.46 5.33
CA PRO A 295 21.46 27.76 4.18
C PRO A 295 20.58 28.09 2.98
N VAL A 296 20.99 29.09 2.20
CA VAL A 296 20.37 29.38 0.91
C VAL A 296 20.59 28.19 -0.01
N VAL A 297 19.52 27.58 -0.49
CA VAL A 297 19.58 26.60 -1.57
C VAL A 297 19.41 27.40 -2.86
N GLU A 298 20.47 27.52 -3.64
CA GLU A 298 20.35 28.01 -5.01
C GLU A 298 19.68 26.89 -5.82
N GLU A 299 18.46 27.14 -6.29
CA GLU A 299 17.77 26.29 -7.27
C GLU A 299 18.52 26.45 -8.60
N ASP A 300 18.88 25.35 -9.26
CA ASP A 300 19.35 25.39 -10.63
C ASP A 300 18.23 25.85 -11.56
N GLU A 301 18.57 26.28 -12.75
CA GLU A 301 17.62 26.83 -13.75
C GLU A 301 16.44 25.88 -14.09
N ASN A 302 16.50 24.61 -13.66
CA ASN A 302 15.46 23.58 -13.82
C ASN A 302 14.60 23.34 -12.56
N GLY A 303 14.83 24.05 -11.45
CA GLY A 303 14.05 23.91 -10.22
C GLY A 303 14.30 22.58 -9.46
N GLU A 304 15.39 21.86 -9.76
CA GLU A 304 15.77 20.66 -9.06
C GLU A 304 16.81 20.98 -7.97
N GLU A 305 16.59 20.44 -6.75
CA GLU A 305 17.60 20.51 -5.69
C GLU A 305 18.82 19.65 -6.08
N PRO A 306 20.04 20.19 -6.02
CA PRO A 306 21.24 19.42 -6.34
C PRO A 306 21.42 18.26 -5.38
N THR A 307 21.21 17.07 -5.87
CA THR A 307 21.45 15.81 -5.13
C THR A 307 22.95 15.68 -4.86
N GLY A 308 23.35 15.87 -3.58
CA GLY A 308 24.69 15.48 -3.12
C GLY A 308 25.64 16.59 -2.64
N ARG A 309 25.22 17.85 -2.45
CA ARG A 309 26.09 18.86 -1.84
C ARG A 309 26.25 18.62 -0.33
N SER A 310 27.50 18.41 0.09
CA SER A 310 27.90 18.65 1.48
C SER A 310 27.62 20.11 1.82
N GLU A 311 27.03 20.39 3.00
CA GLU A 311 26.89 21.77 3.50
C GLU A 311 28.28 22.43 3.45
N SER A 312 28.52 23.31 2.46
CA SER A 312 29.73 24.09 2.43
C SER A 312 29.68 25.07 3.59
N GLU A 313 30.75 25.17 4.37
CA GLU A 313 30.89 26.08 5.53
C GLU A 313 30.67 27.56 5.18
N SER A 314 30.53 27.91 3.89
CA SER A 314 30.37 29.28 3.36
C SER A 314 28.96 29.60 2.89
N ALA A 315 27.93 28.73 3.10
CA ALA A 315 26.57 29.02 2.66
C ALA A 315 25.99 30.19 3.48
N GLN A 316 25.42 31.19 2.80
CA GLN A 316 24.71 32.30 3.44
C GLN A 316 23.50 31.78 4.21
N LEU A 317 23.41 32.11 5.49
CA LEU A 317 22.31 31.67 6.36
C LEU A 317 21.19 32.73 6.38
N VAL A 318 19.96 32.32 6.08
CA VAL A 318 18.78 33.21 6.04
C VAL A 318 17.65 32.66 6.93
N LYS A 319 16.74 33.56 7.33
CA LYS A 319 15.50 33.15 8.00
C LYS A 319 14.57 32.43 7.01
N PRO A 320 13.80 31.43 7.46
CA PRO A 320 12.81 30.75 6.61
C PRO A 320 11.79 31.75 6.05
N LYS A 321 11.45 31.57 4.77
CA LYS A 321 10.34 32.29 4.13
C LYS A 321 9.01 31.59 4.49
N PRO A 322 7.87 32.32 4.42
CA PRO A 322 6.55 31.71 4.67
C PRO A 322 6.22 30.50 3.78
N THR A 323 6.76 30.45 2.57
CA THR A 323 6.56 29.36 1.60
C THR A 323 7.50 28.17 1.76
N ASP A 324 8.54 28.32 2.60
CA ASP A 324 9.48 27.22 2.84
C ASP A 324 8.80 26.08 3.61
N LEU A 325 9.24 24.86 3.35
CA LEU A 325 8.78 23.70 4.11
C LEU A 325 9.20 23.81 5.58
N LEU A 326 8.29 23.44 6.49
CA LEU A 326 8.58 23.40 7.92
C LEU A 326 9.71 22.43 8.23
N PHE A 327 9.68 21.27 7.57
CA PHE A 327 10.73 20.24 7.62
C PHE A 327 11.31 20.07 6.21
N ASP A 328 12.47 20.63 5.98
CA ASP A 328 13.16 20.61 4.68
C ASP A 328 13.95 19.32 4.42
N ARG A 329 13.92 18.37 5.37
CA ARG A 329 14.67 17.11 5.31
C ARG A 329 13.81 15.92 5.70
N SER A 330 14.13 14.78 5.13
CA SER A 330 13.58 13.50 5.58
C SER A 330 14.24 13.07 6.88
N HIS A 331 13.42 12.86 7.91
CA HIS A 331 13.90 12.37 9.23
C HIS A 331 13.90 10.85 9.36
N ARG A 332 13.56 10.13 8.29
CA ARG A 332 13.30 8.68 8.34
C ARG A 332 14.49 7.87 8.80
N GLU A 333 15.66 8.08 8.19
CA GLU A 333 16.84 7.26 8.50
C GLU A 333 17.45 7.64 9.86
N LEU A 334 17.51 8.94 10.17
CA LEU A 334 18.02 9.38 11.47
C LEU A 334 17.11 8.92 12.63
N LEU A 335 15.79 9.02 12.45
CA LEU A 335 14.85 8.49 13.44
C LEU A 335 14.99 6.98 13.61
N LYS A 336 15.19 6.23 12.50
CA LYS A 336 15.43 4.79 12.54
C LYS A 336 16.67 4.47 13.38
N THR A 337 17.76 5.17 13.16
CA THR A 337 19.02 5.00 13.91
C THR A 337 18.81 5.25 15.40
N VAL A 338 18.14 6.35 15.79
CA VAL A 338 17.83 6.65 17.19
C VAL A 338 16.95 5.56 17.82
N LEU A 339 15.92 5.09 17.10
CA LEU A 339 15.05 4.01 17.60
C LEU A 339 15.80 2.68 17.79
N GLU A 340 16.79 2.39 16.96
CA GLU A 340 17.64 1.18 17.07
C GLU A 340 18.61 1.29 18.25
N GLU A 341 19.28 2.42 18.39
CA GLU A 341 20.22 2.70 19.50
C GLU A 341 19.51 2.65 20.87
N GLU A 342 18.31 3.23 20.97
CA GLU A 342 17.54 3.27 22.22
C GLU A 342 16.70 1.99 22.43
N LYS A 343 16.79 0.97 21.57
CA LYS A 343 15.98 -0.27 21.59
C LYS A 343 14.48 -0.04 21.52
N LEU A 344 14.06 1.05 20.91
CA LEU A 344 12.66 1.45 20.72
C LEU A 344 12.11 1.08 19.35
N LYS A 345 12.86 0.36 18.51
CA LYS A 345 12.49 0.05 17.12
C LYS A 345 11.27 -0.83 17.00
N PHE A 346 11.08 -1.72 17.95
CA PHE A 346 9.93 -2.62 18.04
C PHE A 346 9.24 -2.42 19.39
N ASP A 347 7.93 -2.62 19.42
CA ASP A 347 7.21 -2.74 20.67
C ASP A 347 7.36 -4.15 21.27
N ARG A 348 6.76 -4.38 22.45
CA ARG A 348 6.83 -5.69 23.12
C ARG A 348 6.17 -6.83 22.34
N GLU A 349 5.25 -6.53 21.43
CA GLU A 349 4.60 -7.49 20.53
C GLU A 349 5.34 -7.66 19.19
N GLY A 350 6.50 -7.00 19.00
CA GLY A 350 7.28 -7.06 17.78
C GLY A 350 6.79 -6.17 16.63
N ASN A 351 5.85 -5.26 16.88
CA ASN A 351 5.41 -4.32 15.86
C ASN A 351 6.44 -3.21 15.64
N ARG A 352 6.79 -3.00 14.38
CA ARG A 352 7.81 -2.02 14.00
C ARG A 352 7.32 -0.59 14.18
N ARG A 353 8.13 0.25 14.84
CA ARG A 353 7.90 1.68 14.99
C ARG A 353 8.60 2.50 13.90
N THR A 354 7.94 3.57 13.49
CA THR A 354 8.37 4.50 12.44
C THR A 354 7.92 5.93 12.81
N ALA A 355 8.18 6.92 11.95
CA ALA A 355 7.61 8.26 12.11
C ALA A 355 6.08 8.25 12.27
N TYR A 356 5.40 7.30 11.65
CA TYR A 356 3.95 7.14 11.78
C TYR A 356 3.53 6.75 13.21
N SER A 357 4.42 6.12 13.97
CA SER A 357 4.17 5.74 15.36
C SER A 357 4.01 6.95 16.30
N LEU A 358 4.57 8.11 15.95
CA LEU A 358 4.34 9.35 16.69
C LEU A 358 2.87 9.78 16.64
N ARG A 359 2.23 9.66 15.47
CA ARG A 359 0.79 9.88 15.34
C ARG A 359 -0.02 8.83 16.13
N HIS A 360 0.41 7.57 16.11
CA HIS A 360 -0.25 6.54 16.92
C HIS A 360 -0.16 6.87 18.40
N THR A 361 1.00 7.34 18.85
CA THR A 361 1.22 7.81 20.23
C THR A 361 0.30 8.97 20.59
N TYR A 362 0.20 9.99 19.73
CA TYR A 362 -0.73 11.09 19.95
C TYR A 362 -2.17 10.59 20.17
N ILE A 363 -2.68 9.74 19.27
CA ILE A 363 -4.04 9.23 19.37
C ILE A 363 -4.23 8.40 20.64
N CYS A 364 -3.30 7.48 20.94
CA CYS A 364 -3.38 6.64 22.14
C CYS A 364 -3.36 7.45 23.43
N LEU A 365 -2.44 8.41 23.56
CA LEU A 365 -2.34 9.26 24.75
C LEU A 365 -3.60 10.13 24.91
N ARG A 366 -4.15 10.70 23.84
CA ARG A 366 -5.41 11.47 23.92
C ARG A 366 -6.60 10.61 24.38
N LEU A 367 -6.72 9.38 23.85
CA LEU A 367 -7.76 8.44 24.30
C LEU A 367 -7.58 8.05 25.77
N MET A 368 -6.34 7.82 26.21
CA MET A 368 -6.04 7.46 27.62
C MET A 368 -6.32 8.61 28.59
N GLU A 369 -6.22 9.84 28.14
CA GLU A 369 -6.55 11.04 28.89
C GLU A 369 -8.04 11.42 28.84
N GLY A 370 -8.87 10.59 28.16
CA GLY A 370 -10.32 10.76 28.12
C GLY A 370 -10.82 11.75 27.06
N ALA A 371 -9.98 12.12 26.09
CA ALA A 371 -10.42 13.00 25.01
C ALA A 371 -11.48 12.32 24.12
N ASP A 372 -12.44 13.12 23.66
CA ASP A 372 -13.54 12.65 22.81
C ASP A 372 -13.04 12.07 21.48
N ILE A 373 -13.46 10.84 21.19
CA ILE A 373 -13.00 10.08 20.00
C ILE A 373 -13.39 10.76 18.70
N TYR A 374 -14.55 11.45 18.63
CA TYR A 374 -14.99 12.17 17.43
C TYR A 374 -14.09 13.39 17.19
N GLN A 375 -13.72 14.12 18.23
CA GLN A 375 -12.80 15.26 18.14
C GLN A 375 -11.40 14.82 17.74
N ILE A 376 -10.89 13.71 18.28
CA ILE A 376 -9.61 13.12 17.86
C ILE A 376 -9.68 12.71 16.39
N ALA A 377 -10.78 12.05 15.95
CA ALA A 377 -10.95 11.61 14.57
C ALA A 377 -10.97 12.80 13.61
N LYS A 378 -11.70 13.87 13.96
CA LYS A 378 -11.78 15.11 13.19
C LYS A 378 -10.42 15.80 13.09
N ASN A 379 -9.75 16.01 14.23
CA ASN A 379 -8.42 16.63 14.32
C ASN A 379 -7.36 15.87 13.52
N CYS A 380 -7.38 14.54 13.62
CA CYS A 380 -6.47 13.65 12.90
C CYS A 380 -6.92 13.34 11.47
N ARG A 381 -8.06 13.87 10.99
CA ARG A 381 -8.62 13.60 9.65
C ARG A 381 -8.69 12.09 9.33
N THR A 382 -9.26 11.34 10.27
CA THR A 382 -9.51 9.89 10.15
C THR A 382 -10.98 9.60 10.49
N SER A 383 -11.42 8.34 10.42
CA SER A 383 -12.75 7.95 10.89
C SER A 383 -12.67 7.41 12.32
N VAL A 384 -13.77 7.54 13.04
CA VAL A 384 -13.94 6.94 14.39
C VAL A 384 -13.72 5.43 14.31
N GLU A 385 -14.31 4.75 13.31
CA GLU A 385 -14.10 3.31 13.06
C GLU A 385 -12.62 2.92 12.99
N MET A 386 -11.79 3.77 12.35
CA MET A 386 -10.35 3.52 12.27
C MET A 386 -9.66 3.70 13.63
N ILE A 387 -10.15 4.63 14.46
CA ILE A 387 -9.62 4.80 15.81
C ILE A 387 -10.01 3.61 16.69
N GLU A 388 -11.26 3.23 16.70
CA GLU A 388 -11.74 2.07 17.44
C GLU A 388 -11.00 0.79 17.08
N LYS A 389 -10.93 0.51 15.77
CA LYS A 389 -10.32 -0.73 15.26
C LYS A 389 -8.84 -0.88 15.56
N TYR A 390 -8.07 0.20 15.50
CA TYR A 390 -6.60 0.13 15.55
C TYR A 390 -5.98 0.70 16.82
N TYR A 391 -6.77 1.40 17.65
CA TYR A 391 -6.27 2.07 18.86
C TYR A 391 -7.11 1.74 20.11
N ALA A 392 -8.39 2.08 20.14
CA ALA A 392 -9.22 1.99 21.34
C ALA A 392 -9.30 0.56 21.88
N ILE A 393 -9.44 -0.42 21.00
CA ILE A 393 -9.60 -1.85 21.36
C ILE A 393 -8.41 -2.40 22.19
N HIS A 394 -7.23 -1.78 22.05
CA HIS A 394 -6.00 -2.22 22.70
C HIS A 394 -5.64 -1.41 23.95
N LEU A 395 -6.41 -0.39 24.28
CA LEU A 395 -6.18 0.48 25.43
C LEU A 395 -7.06 0.03 26.61
N LYS A 396 -6.43 -0.52 27.64
CA LYS A 396 -7.13 -0.94 28.87
C LYS A 396 -7.92 0.19 29.53
N ASN A 397 -7.37 1.42 29.49
CA ASN A 397 -7.95 2.60 30.13
C ASN A 397 -9.18 3.16 29.43
N THR A 398 -9.58 2.64 28.25
CA THR A 398 -10.83 3.01 27.58
C THR A 398 -12.04 2.24 28.14
N LEU A 399 -11.80 1.24 29.00
CA LEU A 399 -12.85 0.50 29.68
C LEU A 399 -13.15 1.17 31.03
N ASP A 400 -14.35 1.72 31.17
CA ASP A 400 -14.83 2.25 32.44
C ASP A 400 -15.41 1.12 33.29
N ALA A 401 -14.65 0.72 34.30
CA ALA A 401 -15.06 -0.34 35.22
C ALA A 401 -16.34 0.03 35.99
N ALA A 402 -16.58 1.30 36.26
CA ALA A 402 -17.79 1.75 36.95
C ALA A 402 -19.03 1.61 36.05
N ALA A 403 -18.88 1.97 34.76
CA ALA A 403 -19.95 1.79 33.78
C ALA A 403 -20.26 0.31 33.48
N ILE A 404 -19.26 -0.57 33.56
CA ILE A 404 -19.44 -2.01 33.31
C ILE A 404 -20.01 -2.73 34.51
N ASN A 405 -19.58 -2.38 35.73
CA ASN A 405 -19.92 -3.07 36.98
C ASN A 405 -21.20 -2.54 37.60
N VAL A 406 -22.16 -2.04 36.83
CA VAL A 406 -23.45 -1.58 37.38
C VAL A 406 -24.22 -2.78 37.94
N ARG A 407 -24.48 -2.75 39.27
CA ARG A 407 -25.29 -3.75 39.92
C ARG A 407 -26.69 -3.18 40.15
N LYS A 408 -27.75 -3.89 39.73
CA LYS A 408 -29.12 -3.58 40.07
C LYS A 408 -29.22 -3.69 41.60
N SER A 409 -29.72 -2.64 42.29
CA SER A 409 -29.98 -2.69 43.72
C SER A 409 -30.96 -3.84 44.04
N LYS A 410 -30.59 -4.74 44.92
CA LYS A 410 -31.54 -5.75 45.42
C LYS A 410 -32.67 -5.01 46.10
N ALA A 411 -33.89 -5.16 45.62
CA ALA A 411 -35.08 -4.64 46.31
C ALA A 411 -35.05 -5.17 47.75
N LYS A 412 -35.06 -4.25 48.75
CA LYS A 412 -35.19 -4.62 50.17
C LYS A 412 -36.50 -5.39 50.29
N LYS A 413 -36.46 -6.66 50.72
CA LYS A 413 -37.66 -7.40 51.11
C LYS A 413 -38.25 -6.63 52.25
N ALA A 414 -39.49 -6.11 52.06
CA ALA A 414 -40.27 -5.52 53.12
C ALA A 414 -40.53 -6.60 54.17
N THR A 415 -39.97 -6.42 55.36
CA THR A 415 -40.25 -7.26 56.54
C THR A 415 -41.69 -6.96 56.93
N ARG A 416 -42.61 -7.88 56.66
CA ARG A 416 -43.97 -7.85 57.24
C ARG A 416 -43.84 -8.00 58.76
N LEU A 417 -44.02 -6.90 59.48
CA LEU A 417 -44.31 -6.92 60.90
C LEU A 417 -45.72 -7.48 61.03
N THR A 418 -45.83 -8.71 61.52
CA THR A 418 -47.07 -9.27 62.00
C THR A 418 -47.34 -8.63 63.36
N GLN A 419 -48.24 -7.65 63.40
CA GLN A 419 -48.91 -7.28 64.69
C GLN A 419 -49.77 -8.45 65.07
N LYS A 420 -49.42 -9.06 66.24
CA LYS A 420 -50.34 -9.83 67.08
C LYS A 420 -50.90 -8.87 68.01
N GLU A 421 -52.13 -8.53 67.91
CA GLU A 421 -52.98 -7.95 68.95
C GLU A 421 -53.41 -9.07 69.86
N LYS A 422 -53.37 -8.70 71.13
CA LYS A 422 -54.20 -9.22 72.15
C LYS A 422 -55.29 -8.23 72.46
#